data_09fd754901bb8d9e527deb8c3f3e4998
#
_entry.id   09fd754901bb8d9e527deb8c3f3e4998
#
_cell.length_a   1.000
_cell.length_b   1.000
_cell.length_c   1.000
_cell.angle_alpha   90.00
_cell.angle_beta   90.00
_cell.angle_gamma   90.00
#
_symmetry.space_group_name_H-M   'P 1'
#
loop_
_entity.id
_entity.type
_entity.pdbx_description
1 polymer ?
#
loop_
_entity_poly.entity_id
_entity_poly.type
_entity_poly.pdbx_seq_one_letter_code
_entity_poly.pdbx_strand_id
1 'polypeptide(L)'
;VDEISEGKCTISMKVKEQMTNGFKITHGGIAYSLADSCAAFTANSFGKIAVTQESKIKYLKKAYNGDKLSASCVTSVNEKKNLEVSIENQDNELIAVYSCQIHYTSKHWTV
;
A
#
# COMPACT_ATOMS: atom_id res chain seq x y z
N VAL A 1 6.43 -5.73 -6.95
CA VAL A 1 5.01 -5.72 -7.40
C VAL A 1 4.64 -7.14 -7.83
N ASP A 2 3.67 -7.73 -7.14
CA ASP A 2 3.20 -9.09 -7.47
C ASP A 2 2.15 -9.08 -8.59
N GLU A 3 1.29 -8.07 -8.57
CA GLU A 3 0.23 -7.92 -9.56
C GLU A 3 -0.10 -6.44 -9.73
N ILE A 4 -0.33 -6.01 -10.96
CA ILE A 4 -0.83 -4.68 -11.26
C ILE A 4 -1.71 -4.73 -12.50
N SER A 5 -2.88 -4.13 -12.42
CA SER A 5 -3.80 -3.92 -13.53
C SER A 5 -4.62 -2.68 -13.23
N GLU A 6 -5.48 -2.24 -14.14
CA GLU A 6 -6.29 -1.06 -13.92
C GLU A 6 -7.16 -1.23 -12.66
N GLY A 7 -6.93 -0.36 -11.68
CA GLY A 7 -7.67 -0.37 -10.41
C GLY A 7 -7.26 -1.46 -9.42
N LYS A 8 -6.18 -2.19 -9.68
CA LYS A 8 -5.76 -3.27 -8.79
C LYS A 8 -4.25 -3.36 -8.69
N CYS A 9 -3.74 -3.50 -7.47
CA CYS A 9 -2.32 -3.72 -7.23
C CYS A 9 -2.11 -4.56 -5.98
N THR A 10 -1.16 -5.46 -6.05
CA THR A 10 -0.66 -6.22 -4.90
C THR A 10 0.85 -6.13 -4.88
N ILE A 11 1.41 -5.71 -3.75
CA ILE A 11 2.84 -5.61 -3.52
C ILE A 11 3.18 -6.38 -2.27
N SER A 12 4.23 -7.16 -2.30
CA SER A 12 4.70 -7.83 -1.09
C SER A 12 6.17 -7.56 -0.84
N MET A 13 6.57 -7.69 0.43
CA MET A 13 7.95 -7.58 0.85
C MET A 13 8.19 -8.47 2.06
N LYS A 14 9.43 -8.91 2.22
CA LYS A 14 9.87 -9.63 3.41
C LYS A 14 10.47 -8.65 4.40
N VAL A 15 10.03 -8.71 5.64
CA VAL A 15 10.59 -7.88 6.72
C VAL A 15 11.98 -8.39 7.07
N LYS A 16 12.98 -7.52 6.97
CA LYS A 16 14.37 -7.81 7.28
C LYS A 16 14.73 -7.20 8.63
N GLU A 17 15.77 -7.70 9.27
CA GLU A 17 16.17 -7.26 10.60
C GLU A 17 16.42 -5.74 10.67
N GLN A 18 17.04 -5.15 9.66
CA GLN A 18 17.29 -3.71 9.63
C GLN A 18 16.02 -2.86 9.50
N MET A 19 14.88 -3.46 9.23
CA MET A 19 13.59 -2.79 9.17
C MET A 19 12.85 -2.84 10.50
N THR A 20 13.46 -3.43 11.52
CA THR A 20 12.84 -3.62 12.83
C THR A 20 13.54 -2.78 13.89
N ASN A 21 12.86 -2.57 15.02
CA ASN A 21 13.45 -1.94 16.19
C ASN A 21 14.20 -2.99 17.03
N GLY A 22 14.72 -2.59 18.19
CA GLY A 22 15.47 -3.48 19.08
C GLY A 22 14.70 -4.70 19.58
N PHE A 23 13.37 -4.74 19.41
CA PHE A 23 12.51 -5.87 19.77
C PHE A 23 12.14 -6.71 18.55
N LYS A 24 12.76 -6.48 17.41
CA LYS A 24 12.49 -7.16 16.13
C LYS A 24 11.06 -6.95 15.60
N ILE A 25 10.45 -5.85 15.99
CA ILE A 25 9.13 -5.44 15.51
C ILE A 25 9.35 -4.42 14.38
N THR A 26 8.66 -4.61 13.26
CA THR A 26 8.74 -3.70 12.12
C THR A 26 8.32 -2.29 12.51
N HIS A 27 9.12 -1.30 12.12
CA HIS A 27 8.72 0.10 12.26
C HIS A 27 7.45 0.39 11.48
N GLY A 28 6.56 1.20 12.06
CA GLY A 28 5.32 1.59 11.40
C GLY A 28 5.52 2.25 10.04
N GLY A 29 6.62 2.97 9.87
CA GLY A 29 6.97 3.59 8.60
C GLY A 29 7.17 2.61 7.45
N ILE A 30 7.60 1.38 7.74
CA ILE A 30 7.78 0.35 6.71
C ILE A 30 6.41 -0.09 6.16
N ALA A 31 5.44 -0.37 7.03
CA ALA A 31 4.09 -0.73 6.61
C ALA A 31 3.43 0.42 5.86
N TYR A 32 3.61 1.66 6.35
CA TYR A 32 3.10 2.85 5.69
C TYR A 32 3.65 2.99 4.27
N SER A 33 4.97 2.84 4.10
CA SER A 33 5.62 2.97 2.79
C SER A 33 5.13 1.90 1.81
N LEU A 34 4.94 0.68 2.28
CA LEU A 34 4.40 -0.41 1.45
C LEU A 34 2.98 -0.09 0.99
N ALA A 35 2.12 0.36 1.91
CA ALA A 35 0.75 0.73 1.60
C ALA A 35 0.67 1.93 0.65
N ASP A 36 1.48 2.96 0.90
CA ASP A 36 1.53 4.15 0.07
C ASP A 36 1.96 3.83 -1.36
N SER A 37 2.95 2.97 -1.52
CA SER A 37 3.38 2.49 -2.84
C SER A 37 2.27 1.74 -3.56
N CYS A 38 1.57 0.85 -2.84
CA CYS A 38 0.46 0.09 -3.40
C CYS A 38 -0.67 1.04 -3.87
N ALA A 39 -1.04 2.02 -3.06
CA ALA A 39 -2.04 3.01 -3.42
C ALA A 39 -1.62 3.83 -4.64
N ALA A 40 -0.35 4.24 -4.69
CA ALA A 40 0.18 5.02 -5.81
C ALA A 40 0.11 4.24 -7.13
N PHE A 41 0.54 2.98 -7.12
CA PHE A 41 0.45 2.13 -8.31
C PHE A 41 -0.99 1.93 -8.74
N THR A 42 -1.90 1.69 -7.79
CA THR A 42 -3.32 1.53 -8.10
C THR A 42 -3.90 2.80 -8.71
N ALA A 43 -3.63 3.96 -8.11
CA ALA A 43 -4.12 5.25 -8.59
C ALA A 43 -3.61 5.55 -10.00
N ASN A 44 -2.32 5.33 -10.24
CA ASN A 44 -1.72 5.62 -11.55
C ASN A 44 -2.08 4.58 -12.62
N SER A 45 -2.68 3.45 -12.24
CA SER A 45 -3.10 2.41 -13.20
C SER A 45 -4.21 2.86 -14.16
N PHE A 46 -4.90 3.97 -13.84
CA PHE A 46 -5.95 4.53 -14.70
C PHE A 46 -5.40 5.41 -15.84
N GLY A 47 -4.09 5.51 -15.98
CA GLY A 47 -3.46 6.20 -17.09
C GLY A 47 -3.18 7.68 -16.87
N LYS A 48 -3.69 8.27 -15.80
CA LYS A 48 -3.43 9.66 -15.42
C LYS A 48 -2.42 9.74 -14.31
N ILE A 49 -1.62 10.79 -14.28
CA ILE A 49 -0.71 11.04 -13.17
C ILE A 49 -1.55 11.42 -11.94
N ALA A 50 -1.36 10.67 -10.86
CA ALA A 50 -2.13 10.82 -9.64
C ALA A 50 -1.20 11.14 -8.47
N VAL A 51 -1.66 12.00 -7.57
CA VAL A 51 -0.91 12.35 -6.36
C VAL A 51 -1.78 12.16 -5.13
N THR A 52 -1.18 11.71 -4.03
CA THR A 52 -1.86 11.55 -2.76
C THR A 52 -2.00 12.92 -2.10
N GLN A 53 -3.23 13.31 -1.77
CA GLN A 53 -3.52 14.56 -1.07
C GLN A 53 -3.51 14.39 0.44
N GLU A 54 -4.08 13.28 0.90
CA GLU A 54 -4.25 13.01 2.32
C GLU A 54 -4.22 11.51 2.53
N SER A 55 -3.60 11.07 3.62
CA SER A 55 -3.54 9.65 3.96
C SER A 55 -3.56 9.44 5.46
N LYS A 56 -4.01 8.27 5.86
CA LYS A 56 -3.97 7.82 7.25
C LYS A 56 -3.78 6.31 7.29
N ILE A 57 -3.17 5.84 8.37
CA ILE A 57 -2.96 4.42 8.58
C ILE A 57 -3.38 4.03 9.99
N LYS A 58 -4.00 2.87 10.12
CA LYS A 58 -4.35 2.28 11.40
C LYS A 58 -3.57 0.98 11.53
N TYR A 59 -2.75 0.89 12.58
CA TYR A 59 -1.97 -0.29 12.88
C TYR A 59 -2.77 -1.20 13.80
N LEU A 60 -2.99 -2.44 13.40
CA LEU A 60 -3.82 -3.41 14.12
C LEU A 60 -3.01 -4.48 14.81
N LYS A 61 -1.91 -4.91 14.19
CA LYS A 61 -1.01 -5.91 14.73
C LYS A 61 0.43 -5.57 14.40
N LYS A 62 1.36 -6.13 15.17
CA LYS A 62 2.79 -5.94 14.94
C LYS A 62 3.27 -6.90 13.85
N ALA A 63 4.25 -6.44 13.08
CA ALA A 63 4.97 -7.27 12.12
C ALA A 63 6.40 -7.48 12.62
N TYR A 64 6.94 -8.67 12.38
CA TYR A 64 8.21 -9.10 12.91
C TYR A 64 9.21 -9.44 11.82
N ASN A 65 10.50 -9.50 12.20
CA ASN A 65 11.54 -9.95 11.30
C ASN A 65 11.19 -11.33 10.73
N GLY A 66 11.28 -11.47 9.42
CA GLY A 66 10.95 -12.71 8.73
C GLY A 66 9.53 -12.77 8.19
N ASP A 67 8.64 -11.89 8.65
CA ASP A 67 7.28 -11.83 8.12
C ASP A 67 7.30 -11.39 6.65
N LYS A 68 6.38 -11.94 5.88
CA LYS A 68 6.09 -11.46 4.53
C LYS A 68 4.82 -10.61 4.60
N LEU A 69 4.96 -9.33 4.28
CA LEU A 69 3.83 -8.40 4.25
C LEU A 69 3.34 -8.24 2.82
N SER A 70 2.03 -8.27 2.65
CA SER A 70 1.38 -8.05 1.35
C SER A 70 0.38 -6.92 1.47
N ALA A 71 0.54 -5.91 0.64
CA ALA A 71 -0.39 -4.79 0.52
C ALA A 71 -1.25 -4.99 -0.71
N SER A 72 -2.56 -4.87 -0.57
CA SER A 72 -3.51 -5.06 -1.66
C SER A 72 -4.49 -3.91 -1.72
N CYS A 73 -4.75 -3.44 -2.93
CA CYS A 73 -5.72 -2.39 -3.20
C CYS A 73 -6.52 -2.76 -4.44
N VAL A 74 -7.84 -2.62 -4.34
CA VAL A 74 -8.75 -2.83 -5.47
C VAL A 74 -9.74 -1.67 -5.49
N THR A 75 -9.91 -1.06 -6.64
CA THR A 75 -10.87 0.03 -6.82
C THR A 75 -11.43 0.03 -8.24
N SER A 76 -12.38 0.92 -8.48
CA SER A 76 -12.98 1.12 -9.79
C SER A 76 -12.91 2.60 -10.17
N VAL A 77 -13.20 2.89 -11.43
CA VAL A 77 -13.22 4.26 -11.94
C VAL A 77 -14.16 5.17 -11.13
N ASN A 78 -15.21 4.61 -10.55
CA ASN A 78 -16.20 5.37 -9.77
C ASN A 78 -15.72 5.69 -8.35
N GLU A 79 -14.74 4.96 -7.84
CA GLU A 79 -14.29 5.03 -6.43
C GLU A 79 -12.82 5.41 -6.30
N LYS A 80 -12.14 5.67 -7.40
CA LYS A 80 -10.68 5.83 -7.43
C LYS A 80 -10.12 7.05 -6.68
N LYS A 81 -10.98 7.96 -6.23
CA LYS A 81 -10.52 9.13 -5.45
C LYS A 81 -10.21 8.80 -4.00
N ASN A 82 -10.82 7.75 -3.47
CA ASN A 82 -10.62 7.31 -2.09
C ASN A 82 -10.21 5.84 -2.12
N LEU A 83 -8.95 5.59 -1.82
CA LEU A 83 -8.41 4.25 -1.86
C LEU A 83 -8.18 3.71 -0.46
N GLU A 84 -8.36 2.39 -0.32
CA GLU A 84 -8.03 1.68 0.90
C GLU A 84 -7.10 0.53 0.57
N VAL A 85 -6.03 0.41 1.35
CA VAL A 85 -5.03 -0.65 1.19
C VAL A 85 -5.03 -1.49 2.46
N SER A 86 -5.15 -2.80 2.29
CA SER A 86 -5.01 -3.76 3.38
C SER A 86 -3.62 -4.35 3.38
N ILE A 87 -2.98 -4.42 4.54
CA ILE A 87 -1.69 -5.08 4.70
C ILE A 87 -1.87 -6.30 5.58
N GLU A 88 -1.47 -7.45 5.06
CA GLU A 88 -1.56 -8.74 5.73
C GLU A 88 -0.18 -9.40 5.82
N ASN A 89 0.00 -10.27 6.81
CA ASN A 89 1.19 -11.11 6.89
C ASN A 89 0.97 -12.43 6.15
N GLN A 90 1.94 -13.35 6.20
CA GLN A 90 1.87 -14.66 5.53
C GLN A 90 0.75 -15.57 6.06
N ASP A 91 0.24 -15.29 7.25
CA ASP A 91 -0.85 -16.05 7.88
C ASP A 91 -2.21 -15.40 7.62
N ASN A 92 -2.27 -14.43 6.70
CA ASN A 92 -3.45 -13.65 6.37
C ASN A 92 -4.02 -12.87 7.55
N GLU A 93 -3.19 -12.55 8.53
CA GLU A 93 -3.58 -11.65 9.61
C GLU A 93 -3.50 -10.20 9.14
N LEU A 94 -4.53 -9.43 9.41
CA LEU A 94 -4.57 -8.02 9.03
C LEU A 94 -3.66 -7.21 9.96
N ILE A 95 -2.59 -6.67 9.40
CA ILE A 95 -1.57 -5.92 10.13
C ILE A 95 -1.93 -4.43 10.19
N ALA A 96 -2.40 -3.87 9.09
CA ALA A 96 -2.73 -2.45 9.02
C ALA A 96 -3.73 -2.17 7.91
N VAL A 97 -4.45 -1.07 8.06
CA VAL A 97 -5.33 -0.53 7.02
C VAL A 97 -4.90 0.90 6.74
N TYR A 98 -4.63 1.19 5.49
CA TYR A 98 -4.22 2.49 4.98
C TYR A 98 -5.35 3.05 4.12
N SER A 99 -5.65 4.34 4.30
CA SER A 99 -6.66 5.04 3.50
C SER A 99 -6.06 6.31 2.96
N CYS A 100 -6.40 6.68 1.74
CA CYS A 100 -5.93 7.93 1.16
C CYS A 100 -6.93 8.55 0.21
N GLN A 101 -6.77 9.86 0.02
CA GLN A 101 -7.47 10.62 -1.01
C GLN A 101 -6.49 10.94 -2.12
N ILE A 102 -6.92 10.71 -3.36
CA ILE A 102 -6.10 10.88 -4.55
C ILE A 102 -6.62 12.05 -5.37
N HIS A 103 -5.69 12.89 -5.82
CA HIS A 103 -5.96 13.89 -6.84
C HIS A 103 -5.43 13.40 -8.17
N TYR A 104 -6.30 13.29 -9.16
CA TYR A 104 -5.92 12.92 -10.53
C TYR A 104 -5.70 14.17 -11.36
N THR A 105 -4.50 14.29 -11.93
CA THR A 105 -4.17 15.39 -12.80
C THR A 105 -4.78 15.16 -14.18
N SER A 106 -4.81 16.20 -15.01
CA SER A 106 -5.22 16.06 -16.42
C SER A 106 -4.13 15.43 -17.30
N LYS A 107 -2.93 15.24 -16.76
CA LYS A 107 -1.80 14.67 -17.49
C LYS A 107 -1.90 13.14 -17.54
N HIS A 108 -1.59 12.58 -18.70
CA HIS A 108 -1.53 11.14 -18.91
C HIS A 108 -0.10 10.65 -18.82
N TRP A 109 0.05 9.36 -18.53
CA TRP A 109 1.34 8.70 -18.62
C TRP A 109 1.79 8.68 -20.08
N THR A 110 3.05 9.06 -20.31
CA THR A 110 3.71 8.87 -21.59
C THR A 110 4.74 7.77 -21.44
N VAL A 111 4.69 6.83 -22.35
CA VAL A 111 5.62 5.69 -22.34
C VAL A 111 6.74 5.94 -23.33
#